data_f95a81249ae6b9b2bd69aeba09374fd8
#
_entry.id   f95a81249ae6b9b2bd69aeba09374fd8
#
_cell.length_a   1.000
_cell.length_b   1.000
_cell.length_c   1.000
_cell.angle_alpha   90.00
_cell.angle_beta   90.00
_cell.angle_gamma   90.00
#
_symmetry.space_group_name_H-M   'P 1'
#
loop_
_entity.id
_entity.type
_entity.pdbx_description
1 polymer ?
#
loop_
_entity_poly.entity_id
_entity_poly.type
_entity_poly.pdbx_seq_one_letter_code
_entity_poly.pdbx_strand_id
1 'polypeptide(L)'
;ASGIDFAEDLNDQQFAAVSSPPGPALVIAGAGSGKTRTLTYRVAYLLDRGVEPRNILLLTFTNKASKEMLERVRSLVPRDVSEMWGGTFHSVGNRILRRHAEEIGFTKSFSIMDRDDQKSLMNTVIAECEIDTTARRFPKPDVLISIFSLIENTGIALEDLLEDRYPY
;
A
#
# COMPACT_ATOMS: atom_id res chain seq x y z
N ALA A 1 -11.50 14.51 25.71
CA ALA A 1 -12.47 13.61 25.06
C ALA A 1 -13.08 14.32 23.86
N SER A 2 -13.29 13.58 22.76
CA SER A 2 -13.83 14.13 21.49
C SER A 2 -15.28 14.58 21.57
N GLY A 3 -16.02 14.16 22.60
CA GLY A 3 -17.47 14.37 22.71
C GLY A 3 -18.29 13.44 21.81
N ILE A 4 -17.66 12.47 21.13
CA ILE A 4 -18.33 11.50 20.27
C ILE A 4 -18.96 10.41 21.14
N ASP A 5 -20.26 10.16 20.95
CA ASP A 5 -20.90 8.96 21.48
C ASP A 5 -20.80 7.83 20.44
N PHE A 6 -19.74 7.04 20.54
CA PHE A 6 -19.47 5.97 19.60
C PHE A 6 -20.56 4.89 19.59
N ALA A 7 -21.27 4.68 20.70
CA ALA A 7 -22.32 3.66 20.80
C ALA A 7 -23.62 4.15 20.16
N GLU A 8 -23.91 5.45 20.23
CA GLU A 8 -25.08 6.04 19.59
C GLU A 8 -24.86 6.26 18.09
N ASP A 9 -23.65 6.67 17.71
CA ASP A 9 -23.30 6.98 16.33
C ASP A 9 -23.14 5.75 15.41
N LEU A 10 -22.90 4.57 15.97
CA LEU A 10 -22.57 3.35 15.23
C LEU A 10 -23.54 2.21 15.57
N ASN A 11 -23.80 1.33 14.61
CA ASN A 11 -24.50 0.09 14.94
C ASN A 11 -23.57 -0.86 15.72
N ASP A 12 -24.14 -1.91 16.32
CA ASP A 12 -23.41 -2.85 17.20
C ASP A 12 -22.18 -3.46 16.52
N GLN A 13 -22.27 -3.83 15.23
CA GLN A 13 -21.18 -4.44 14.49
C GLN A 13 -20.06 -3.43 14.18
N GLN A 14 -20.44 -2.21 13.79
CA GLN A 14 -19.51 -1.11 13.58
C GLN A 14 -18.82 -0.73 14.88
N PHE A 15 -19.59 -0.61 15.98
CA PHE A 15 -19.03 -0.30 17.29
C PHE A 15 -18.06 -1.38 17.77
N ALA A 16 -18.39 -2.65 17.58
CA ALA A 16 -17.48 -3.77 17.91
C ALA A 16 -16.15 -3.70 17.11
N ALA A 17 -16.22 -3.35 15.82
CA ALA A 17 -15.03 -3.18 15.01
C ALA A 17 -14.21 -1.94 15.43
N VAL A 18 -14.88 -0.82 15.73
CA VAL A 18 -14.24 0.44 16.15
C VAL A 18 -13.59 0.31 17.52
N SER A 19 -14.22 -0.36 18.47
CA SER A 19 -13.74 -0.52 19.85
C SER A 19 -12.84 -1.74 20.07
N SER A 20 -12.60 -2.55 19.03
CA SER A 20 -11.77 -3.76 19.15
C SER A 20 -10.41 -3.48 19.81
N PRO A 21 -9.88 -4.41 20.62
CA PRO A 21 -8.57 -4.23 21.24
C PRO A 21 -7.45 -4.08 20.22
N PRO A 22 -6.27 -3.58 20.61
CA PRO A 22 -5.10 -3.54 19.75
C PRO A 22 -4.73 -4.93 19.23
N GLY A 23 -4.34 -5.01 17.96
CA GLY A 23 -3.96 -6.24 17.28
C GLY A 23 -4.48 -6.32 15.86
N PRO A 24 -4.11 -7.36 15.11
CA PRO A 24 -4.62 -7.61 13.76
C PRO A 24 -6.13 -7.88 13.81
N ALA A 25 -6.89 -7.15 12.99
CA ALA A 25 -8.33 -7.33 12.87
C ALA A 25 -8.73 -7.27 11.39
N LEU A 26 -9.52 -8.24 10.94
CA LEU A 26 -10.12 -8.27 9.62
C LEU A 26 -11.61 -7.94 9.72
N VAL A 27 -12.03 -6.86 9.06
CA VAL A 27 -13.43 -6.45 8.99
C VAL A 27 -13.97 -6.75 7.60
N ILE A 28 -14.91 -7.69 7.49
CA ILE A 28 -15.58 -8.07 6.25
C ILE A 28 -16.91 -7.32 6.19
N ALA A 29 -17.09 -6.52 5.15
CA ALA A 29 -18.27 -5.66 5.02
C ALA A 29 -18.66 -5.49 3.54
N GLY A 30 -19.94 -5.64 3.25
CA GLY A 30 -20.51 -5.46 1.91
C GLY A 30 -20.49 -4.01 1.41
N ALA A 31 -20.86 -3.80 0.16
CA ALA A 31 -21.06 -2.45 -0.38
C ALA A 31 -22.18 -1.73 0.41
N GLY A 32 -21.99 -0.45 0.72
CA GLY A 32 -22.97 0.34 1.47
C GLY A 32 -23.03 0.08 2.98
N SER A 33 -22.28 -0.87 3.52
CA SER A 33 -22.26 -1.21 4.96
C SER A 33 -21.60 -0.16 5.87
N GLY A 34 -21.08 0.93 5.30
CA GLY A 34 -20.39 1.96 6.07
C GLY A 34 -18.91 1.67 6.41
N LYS A 35 -18.23 0.85 5.60
CA LYS A 35 -16.77 0.56 5.79
C LYS A 35 -15.93 1.79 6.07
N THR A 36 -16.08 2.83 5.26
CA THR A 36 -15.33 4.08 5.41
C THR A 36 -15.69 4.78 6.73
N ARG A 37 -16.96 4.76 7.12
CA ARG A 37 -17.41 5.29 8.42
C ARG A 37 -16.76 4.53 9.56
N THR A 38 -16.80 3.21 9.54
CA THR A 38 -16.16 2.37 10.55
C THR A 38 -14.66 2.67 10.70
N LEU A 39 -13.95 2.81 9.59
CA LEU A 39 -12.52 3.11 9.62
C LEU A 39 -12.21 4.50 10.16
N THR A 40 -12.97 5.54 9.75
CA THR A 40 -12.78 6.89 10.27
C THR A 40 -13.14 7.00 11.76
N TYR A 41 -14.18 6.31 12.21
CA TYR A 41 -14.52 6.22 13.63
C TYR A 41 -13.50 5.41 14.44
N ARG A 42 -12.87 4.38 13.86
CA ARG A 42 -11.74 3.68 14.51
C ARG A 42 -10.58 4.62 14.76
N VAL A 43 -10.22 5.46 13.80
CA VAL A 43 -9.17 6.47 13.98
C VAL A 43 -9.56 7.45 15.08
N ALA A 44 -10.80 7.98 15.06
CA ALA A 44 -11.29 8.87 16.09
C ALA A 44 -11.26 8.23 17.48
N TYR A 45 -11.67 6.96 17.59
CA TYR A 45 -11.62 6.19 18.83
C TYR A 45 -10.20 6.03 19.38
N LEU A 46 -9.23 5.73 18.52
CA LEU A 46 -7.82 5.62 18.93
C LEU A 46 -7.28 6.95 19.46
N LEU A 47 -7.59 8.04 18.76
CA LEU A 47 -7.21 9.39 19.17
C LEU A 47 -7.84 9.79 20.52
N ASP A 48 -9.11 9.43 20.74
CA ASP A 48 -9.84 9.69 21.98
C ASP A 48 -9.25 8.88 23.16
N ARG A 49 -8.69 7.70 22.87
CA ARG A 49 -7.97 6.86 23.83
C ARG A 49 -6.50 7.27 24.04
N GLY A 50 -6.09 8.41 23.51
CA GLY A 50 -4.77 8.99 23.73
C GLY A 50 -3.67 8.51 22.79
N VAL A 51 -4.01 7.77 21.71
CA VAL A 51 -3.03 7.44 20.67
C VAL A 51 -2.63 8.73 19.98
N GLU A 52 -1.33 8.99 19.87
CA GLU A 52 -0.82 10.17 19.20
C GLU A 52 -1.02 10.08 17.68
N PRO A 53 -1.42 11.20 17.01
CA PRO A 53 -1.65 11.20 15.55
C PRO A 53 -0.48 10.63 14.74
N ARG A 54 0.75 10.93 15.09
CA ARG A 54 1.98 10.44 14.44
C ARG A 54 2.14 8.91 14.48
N ASN A 55 1.44 8.24 15.39
CA ASN A 55 1.45 6.78 15.54
C ASN A 55 0.32 6.10 14.78
N ILE A 56 -0.47 6.86 13.98
CA ILE A 56 -1.56 6.34 13.17
C ILE A 56 -1.19 6.44 11.70
N LEU A 57 -1.29 5.33 11.00
CA LEU A 57 -1.14 5.23 9.55
C LEU A 57 -2.46 4.82 8.92
N LEU A 58 -3.04 5.69 8.10
CA LEU A 58 -4.29 5.48 7.38
C LEU A 58 -4.02 5.28 5.89
N LEU A 59 -4.19 4.06 5.38
CA LEU A 59 -3.93 3.70 3.99
C LEU A 59 -5.21 3.49 3.20
N THR A 60 -5.20 3.93 1.95
CA THR A 60 -6.30 3.77 0.99
C THR A 60 -5.76 3.39 -0.39
N PHE A 61 -6.66 2.98 -1.30
CA PHE A 61 -6.26 2.67 -2.68
C PHE A 61 -6.19 3.92 -3.58
N THR A 62 -6.97 4.97 -3.30
CA THR A 62 -7.02 6.17 -4.14
C THR A 62 -6.73 7.45 -3.35
N ASN A 63 -6.12 8.42 -4.02
CA ASN A 63 -5.87 9.73 -3.43
C ASN A 63 -7.17 10.44 -2.99
N LYS A 64 -8.24 10.29 -3.76
CA LYS A 64 -9.55 10.82 -3.43
C LYS A 64 -10.07 10.26 -2.10
N ALA A 65 -10.05 8.92 -1.97
CA ALA A 65 -10.49 8.27 -0.74
C ALA A 65 -9.63 8.68 0.47
N SER A 66 -8.31 8.78 0.28
CA SER A 66 -7.41 9.25 1.35
C SER A 66 -7.77 10.65 1.84
N LYS A 67 -7.96 11.58 0.91
CA LYS A 67 -8.34 12.95 1.23
C LYS A 67 -9.66 13.01 1.97
N GLU A 68 -10.70 12.35 1.45
CA GLU A 68 -12.01 12.29 2.07
C GLU A 68 -11.99 11.69 3.49
N MET A 69 -11.21 10.61 3.69
CA MET A 69 -11.08 9.99 5.00
C MET A 69 -10.38 10.89 6.01
N LEU A 70 -9.29 11.55 5.62
CA LEU A 70 -8.58 12.49 6.47
C LEU A 70 -9.46 13.70 6.86
N GLU A 71 -10.22 14.22 5.91
CA GLU A 71 -11.18 15.31 6.16
C GLU A 71 -12.27 14.86 7.15
N ARG A 72 -12.80 13.65 7.01
CA ARG A 72 -13.79 13.10 7.97
C ARG A 72 -13.20 12.90 9.36
N VAL A 73 -11.96 12.40 9.48
CA VAL A 73 -11.29 12.31 10.79
C VAL A 73 -11.15 13.68 11.42
N ARG A 74 -10.70 14.69 10.65
CA ARG A 74 -10.59 16.07 11.15
C ARG A 74 -11.90 16.66 11.62
N SER A 75 -13.01 16.31 10.98
CA SER A 75 -14.34 16.77 11.41
C SER A 75 -14.88 16.07 12.65
N LEU A 76 -14.39 14.86 12.94
CA LEU A 76 -14.83 14.07 14.09
C LEU A 76 -14.10 14.43 15.39
N VAL A 77 -12.83 14.82 15.30
CA VAL A 77 -11.98 15.02 16.49
C VAL A 77 -11.58 16.49 16.65
N PRO A 78 -11.70 17.07 17.87
CA PRO A 78 -11.35 18.46 18.15
C PRO A 78 -9.85 18.65 18.43
N ARG A 79 -8.99 17.91 17.74
CA ARG A 79 -7.53 18.00 17.91
C ARG A 79 -6.82 18.00 16.56
N ASP A 80 -5.63 18.58 16.54
CA ASP A 80 -4.81 18.55 15.33
C ASP A 80 -4.34 17.11 14.99
N VAL A 81 -4.60 16.71 13.77
CA VAL A 81 -4.23 15.40 13.21
C VAL A 81 -3.25 15.55 12.03
N SER A 82 -2.60 16.71 11.90
CA SER A 82 -1.68 16.99 10.79
C SER A 82 -0.47 16.06 10.75
N GLU A 83 -0.04 15.55 11.91
CA GLU A 83 1.06 14.59 12.02
C GLU A 83 0.66 13.14 11.65
N MET A 84 -0.64 12.88 11.46
CA MET A 84 -1.11 11.55 11.07
C MET A 84 -0.62 11.20 9.67
N TRP A 85 -0.13 9.99 9.51
CA TRP A 85 0.27 9.50 8.20
C TRP A 85 -0.96 9.00 7.46
N GLY A 86 -1.25 9.62 6.31
CA GLY A 86 -2.34 9.22 5.43
C GLY A 86 -1.94 9.31 3.98
N GLY A 87 -2.46 8.39 3.18
CA GLY A 87 -2.18 8.34 1.75
C GLY A 87 -2.59 7.02 1.11
N THR A 88 -2.27 6.89 -0.18
CA THR A 88 -2.33 5.60 -0.85
C THR A 88 -1.15 4.72 -0.44
N PHE A 89 -1.28 3.40 -0.60
CA PHE A 89 -0.17 2.47 -0.38
C PHE A 89 1.08 2.91 -1.15
N HIS A 90 0.94 3.30 -2.42
CA HIS A 90 2.05 3.76 -3.24
C HIS A 90 2.69 5.05 -2.72
N SER A 91 1.89 6.06 -2.33
CA SER A 91 2.42 7.33 -1.85
C SER A 91 3.16 7.19 -0.52
N VAL A 92 2.62 6.40 0.39
CA VAL A 92 3.26 6.12 1.68
C VAL A 92 4.49 5.23 1.50
N GLY A 93 4.40 4.19 0.66
CA GLY A 93 5.55 3.34 0.30
C GLY A 93 6.71 4.16 -0.28
N ASN A 94 6.42 5.05 -1.24
CA ASN A 94 7.44 5.97 -1.79
C ASN A 94 8.06 6.86 -0.71
N ARG A 95 7.25 7.39 0.21
CA ARG A 95 7.74 8.23 1.32
C ARG A 95 8.65 7.46 2.26
N ILE A 96 8.32 6.21 2.58
CA ILE A 96 9.16 5.32 3.40
C ILE A 96 10.46 5.00 2.67
N LEU A 97 10.38 4.58 1.41
CA LEU A 97 11.54 4.23 0.60
C LEU A 97 12.51 5.41 0.45
N ARG A 98 12.00 6.63 0.21
CA ARG A 98 12.88 7.81 0.14
C ARG A 98 13.54 8.15 1.46
N ARG A 99 12.85 7.90 2.59
CA ARG A 99 13.41 8.14 3.93
C ARG A 99 14.56 7.20 4.25
N HIS A 100 14.45 5.95 3.81
CA HIS A 100 15.38 4.86 4.09
C HIS A 100 16.19 4.41 2.87
N ALA A 101 16.23 5.20 1.81
CA ALA A 101 16.85 4.83 0.53
C ALA A 101 18.31 4.38 0.70
N GLU A 102 19.09 5.12 1.47
CA GLU A 102 20.52 4.85 1.68
C GLU A 102 20.76 3.52 2.42
N GLU A 103 19.84 3.13 3.31
CA GLU A 103 19.90 1.86 4.05
C GLU A 103 19.72 0.63 3.15
N ILE A 104 19.07 0.82 2.00
CA ILE A 104 18.82 -0.24 1.00
C ILE A 104 19.61 -0.05 -0.29
N GLY A 105 20.66 0.80 -0.27
CA GLY A 105 21.59 0.99 -1.38
C GLY A 105 21.10 1.92 -2.50
N PHE A 106 20.05 2.71 -2.27
CA PHE A 106 19.57 3.70 -3.23
C PHE A 106 19.90 5.14 -2.77
N THR A 107 19.91 6.05 -3.72
CA THR A 107 19.91 7.49 -3.42
C THR A 107 18.48 7.96 -3.15
N LYS A 108 18.32 9.05 -2.37
CA LYS A 108 16.99 9.65 -2.12
C LYS A 108 16.31 10.18 -3.38
N SER A 109 17.09 10.38 -4.45
CA SER A 109 16.61 10.85 -5.76
C SER A 109 16.27 9.74 -6.75
N PHE A 110 16.14 8.49 -6.30
CA PHE A 110 15.76 7.38 -7.19
C PHE A 110 14.47 7.69 -7.96
N SER A 111 14.40 7.21 -9.20
CA SER A 111 13.19 7.30 -10.03
C SER A 111 12.33 6.05 -9.87
N ILE A 112 11.01 6.24 -9.96
CA ILE A 112 10.06 5.14 -10.05
C ILE A 112 9.68 5.02 -11.52
N MET A 113 9.99 3.87 -12.11
CA MET A 113 9.66 3.59 -13.51
C MET A 113 8.21 3.11 -13.62
N ASP A 114 7.49 3.66 -14.58
CA ASP A 114 6.21 3.10 -14.99
C ASP A 114 6.42 1.84 -15.86
N ARG A 115 5.31 1.24 -16.33
CA ARG A 115 5.38 -0.01 -17.10
C ARG A 115 6.06 0.15 -18.45
N ASP A 116 5.91 1.30 -19.08
CA ASP A 116 6.49 1.57 -20.38
C ASP A 116 7.98 1.87 -20.28
N ASP A 117 8.40 2.57 -19.23
CA ASP A 117 9.80 2.76 -18.86
C ASP A 117 10.51 1.42 -18.59
N GLN A 118 9.85 0.52 -17.84
CA GLN A 118 10.38 -0.82 -17.56
C GLN A 118 10.58 -1.62 -18.84
N LYS A 119 9.61 -1.59 -19.78
CA LYS A 119 9.74 -2.26 -21.07
C LYS A 119 10.88 -1.69 -21.91
N SER A 120 10.99 -0.37 -21.94
CA SER A 120 12.06 0.32 -22.67
C SER A 120 13.43 -0.06 -22.13
N LEU A 121 13.59 -0.07 -20.81
CA LEU A 121 14.81 -0.52 -20.16
C LEU A 121 15.12 -1.99 -20.47
N MET A 122 14.11 -2.86 -20.38
CA MET A 122 14.29 -4.28 -20.66
C MET A 122 14.74 -4.54 -22.12
N ASN A 123 14.16 -3.82 -23.08
CA ASN A 123 14.60 -3.89 -24.49
C ASN A 123 16.07 -3.44 -24.65
N THR A 124 16.46 -2.38 -23.96
CA THR A 124 17.85 -1.89 -23.98
C THR A 124 18.80 -2.95 -23.42
N VAL A 125 18.48 -3.53 -22.27
CA VAL A 125 19.29 -4.59 -21.65
C VAL A 125 19.41 -5.81 -22.55
N ILE A 126 18.31 -6.27 -23.18
CA ILE A 126 18.33 -7.40 -24.12
C ILE A 126 19.28 -7.11 -25.28
N ALA A 127 19.23 -5.88 -25.84
CA ALA A 127 20.09 -5.47 -26.94
C ALA A 127 21.57 -5.37 -26.51
N GLU A 128 21.86 -4.82 -25.34
CA GLU A 128 23.23 -4.72 -24.79
C GLU A 128 23.85 -6.07 -24.45
N CYS A 129 23.01 -7.05 -24.04
CA CYS A 129 23.47 -8.41 -23.79
C CYS A 129 23.71 -9.23 -25.06
N GLU A 130 23.51 -8.64 -26.24
CA GLU A 130 23.70 -9.30 -27.56
C GLU A 130 22.92 -10.63 -27.68
N ILE A 131 21.75 -10.72 -27.03
CA ILE A 131 20.94 -11.94 -27.02
C ILE A 131 20.26 -12.10 -28.37
N ASP A 132 20.51 -13.20 -29.08
CA ASP A 132 19.79 -13.55 -30.31
C ASP A 132 18.37 -14.01 -29.98
N THR A 133 17.45 -13.08 -30.03
CA THR A 133 16.02 -13.33 -29.77
C THR A 133 15.31 -14.06 -30.92
N THR A 134 16.01 -14.26 -32.05
CA THR A 134 15.45 -14.92 -33.26
C THR A 134 15.78 -16.40 -33.32
N ALA A 135 16.92 -16.82 -32.79
CA ALA A 135 17.40 -18.20 -32.81
C ALA A 135 16.56 -19.17 -31.96
N ARG A 136 15.92 -18.65 -30.91
CA ARG A 136 15.00 -19.40 -30.03
C ARG A 136 13.82 -18.50 -29.63
N ARG A 137 12.75 -19.12 -29.10
CA ARG A 137 11.58 -18.41 -28.57
C ARG A 137 11.96 -17.66 -27.30
N PHE A 138 12.61 -16.48 -27.45
CA PHE A 138 12.99 -15.66 -26.32
C PHE A 138 11.76 -14.94 -25.72
N PRO A 139 11.63 -14.85 -24.38
CA PRO A 139 10.48 -14.20 -23.75
C PRO A 139 10.40 -12.72 -24.09
N LYS A 140 9.17 -12.22 -24.29
CA LYS A 140 8.94 -10.80 -24.47
C LYS A 140 9.27 -9.99 -23.21
N PRO A 141 9.63 -8.70 -23.33
CA PRO A 141 9.95 -7.85 -22.16
C PRO A 141 8.93 -7.90 -21.03
N ASP A 142 7.63 -7.94 -21.35
CA ASP A 142 6.58 -8.05 -20.33
C ASP A 142 6.64 -9.34 -19.51
N VAL A 143 7.04 -10.45 -20.13
CA VAL A 143 7.19 -11.74 -19.47
C VAL A 143 8.38 -11.68 -18.54
N LEU A 144 9.52 -11.16 -19.01
CA LEU A 144 10.74 -11.00 -18.20
C LEU A 144 10.50 -10.11 -16.99
N ILE A 145 9.86 -8.95 -17.18
CA ILE A 145 9.50 -8.04 -16.08
C ILE A 145 8.59 -8.74 -15.06
N SER A 146 7.66 -9.56 -15.53
CA SER A 146 6.76 -10.30 -14.63
C SER A 146 7.51 -11.40 -13.86
N ILE A 147 8.48 -12.07 -14.47
CA ILE A 147 9.35 -13.06 -13.80
C ILE A 147 10.19 -12.38 -12.72
N PHE A 148 10.90 -11.29 -13.05
CA PHE A 148 11.69 -10.55 -12.06
C PHE A 148 10.84 -10.01 -10.91
N SER A 149 9.67 -9.44 -11.21
CA SER A 149 8.73 -8.97 -10.19
C SER A 149 8.27 -10.10 -9.27
N LEU A 150 8.04 -11.30 -9.82
CA LEU A 150 7.61 -12.44 -9.02
C LEU A 150 8.72 -12.95 -8.10
N ILE A 151 9.97 -13.03 -8.58
CA ILE A 151 11.14 -13.37 -7.78
C ILE A 151 11.29 -12.42 -6.59
N GLU A 152 11.29 -11.13 -6.86
CA GLU A 152 11.41 -10.09 -5.81
C GLU A 152 10.28 -10.15 -4.77
N ASN A 153 9.05 -10.41 -5.22
CA ASN A 153 7.89 -10.44 -4.32
C ASN A 153 7.74 -11.75 -3.53
N THR A 154 8.31 -12.85 -4.02
CA THR A 154 8.11 -14.18 -3.40
C THR A 154 9.38 -14.73 -2.74
N GLY A 155 10.55 -14.25 -3.14
CA GLY A 155 11.84 -14.82 -2.75
C GLY A 155 12.14 -16.21 -3.33
N ILE A 156 11.33 -16.69 -4.30
CA ILE A 156 11.57 -17.98 -4.99
C ILE A 156 12.77 -17.82 -5.90
N ALA A 157 13.66 -18.83 -5.95
CA ALA A 157 14.79 -18.84 -6.87
C ALA A 157 14.31 -18.87 -8.33
N LEU A 158 15.09 -18.25 -9.23
CA LEU A 158 14.74 -18.16 -10.65
C LEU A 158 14.56 -19.56 -11.28
N GLU A 159 15.46 -20.47 -10.93
CA GLU A 159 15.46 -21.85 -11.43
C GLU A 159 14.16 -22.57 -11.06
N ASP A 160 13.78 -22.52 -9.79
CA ASP A 160 12.55 -23.15 -9.29
C ASP A 160 11.30 -22.55 -9.94
N LEU A 161 11.31 -21.23 -10.14
CA LEU A 161 10.20 -20.53 -10.79
C LEU A 161 10.06 -20.91 -12.27
N LEU A 162 11.20 -21.08 -12.98
CA LEU A 162 11.20 -21.48 -14.39
C LEU A 162 10.72 -22.92 -14.56
N GLU A 163 11.14 -23.83 -13.68
CA GLU A 163 10.69 -25.23 -13.72
C GLU A 163 9.19 -25.37 -13.45
N ASP A 164 8.65 -24.62 -12.50
CA ASP A 164 7.23 -24.71 -12.11
C ASP A 164 6.29 -24.05 -13.13
N ARG A 165 6.64 -22.86 -13.61
CA ARG A 165 5.70 -22.02 -14.39
C ARG A 165 6.06 -21.84 -15.86
N TYR A 166 7.29 -22.14 -16.25
CA TYR A 166 7.78 -21.95 -17.61
C TYR A 166 8.58 -23.18 -18.09
N PRO A 167 8.03 -24.40 -17.96
CA PRO A 167 8.71 -25.61 -18.43
C PRO A 167 8.80 -25.59 -19.97
N TYR A 168 10.01 -25.53 -20.50
CA TYR A 168 10.32 -25.59 -21.94
C TYR A 168 11.35 -26.67 -22.27
#